data_d33e9bb6ab11880e73c74d59425a230c
#
_entry.id   d33e9bb6ab11880e73c74d59425a230c
#
_cell.length_a   1.000
_cell.length_b   1.000
_cell.length_c   1.000
_cell.angle_alpha   90.00
_cell.angle_beta   90.00
_cell.angle_gamma   90.00
#
_symmetry.space_group_name_H-M   'P 1'
#
loop_
_entity.id
_entity.type
_entity.pdbx_description
1 polymer ?
#
loop_
_entity_poly.entity_id
_entity_poly.type
_entity_poly.pdbx_seq_one_letter_code
_entity_poly.pdbx_strand_id
1 'polypeptide(L)' 'IAHGDSRTSKVVGKAVEDIDLPQGANIGAIVREYDGHSSVIIAHDDTVIETGDHVIVFLVDKRHTRDIEKLFQVGFSFF' A
#
# COMPACT_ATOMS: atom_id res chain seq x y z
N ILE A 1 -4.18 1.96 4.65
CA ILE A 1 -3.99 3.37 4.29
C ILE A 1 -2.52 3.75 4.47
N ALA A 2 -1.95 4.37 3.45
CA ALA A 2 -0.60 4.91 3.53
C ALA A 2 -0.63 6.27 4.24
N HIS A 3 0.15 6.42 5.31
CA HIS A 3 0.23 7.65 6.09
C HIS A 3 1.62 8.24 6.04
N GLY A 4 1.69 9.56 6.27
CA GLY A 4 2.95 10.28 6.30
C GLY A 4 3.37 10.78 4.93
N ASP A 5 4.61 11.24 4.83
CA ASP A 5 5.21 11.68 3.58
C ASP A 5 6.40 10.78 3.22
N SER A 6 7.13 11.12 2.16
CA SER A 6 8.26 10.32 1.70
C SER A 6 9.39 10.18 2.73
N ARG A 7 9.41 11.01 3.79
CA ARG A 7 10.41 10.95 4.85
C ARG A 7 9.97 10.10 6.03
N THR A 8 8.65 10.04 6.31
CA THR A 8 8.12 9.39 7.50
C THR A 8 7.48 8.03 7.19
N SER A 9 7.08 7.79 5.95
CA SER A 9 6.49 6.53 5.53
C SER A 9 7.52 5.71 4.75
N LYS A 10 7.43 4.39 4.87
CA LYS A 10 8.27 3.48 4.09
C LYS A 10 7.75 3.27 2.67
N VAL A 11 6.54 3.74 2.37
CA VAL A 11 5.89 3.46 1.09
C VAL A 11 5.46 4.71 0.34
N VAL A 12 5.09 5.79 1.03
CA VAL A 12 4.65 7.04 0.37
C VAL A 12 5.80 7.62 -0.43
N GLY A 13 5.52 7.94 -1.69
CA GLY A 13 6.50 8.48 -2.61
C GLY A 13 7.31 7.42 -3.35
N LYS A 14 7.09 6.13 -3.06
CA LYS A 14 7.78 5.04 -3.73
C LYS A 14 6.89 4.40 -4.78
N ALA A 15 7.48 3.96 -5.88
CA ALA A 15 6.82 3.11 -6.85
C ALA A 15 6.61 1.71 -6.25
N VAL A 16 5.59 1.01 -6.72
CA VAL A 16 5.25 -0.34 -6.25
C VAL A 16 6.47 -1.27 -6.31
N GLU A 17 7.24 -1.21 -7.39
CA GLU A 17 8.42 -2.06 -7.58
C GLU A 17 9.53 -1.79 -6.56
N ASP A 18 9.56 -0.60 -5.97
CA ASP A 18 10.58 -0.19 -5.00
C ASP A 18 10.17 -0.45 -3.55
N ILE A 19 8.96 -0.97 -3.34
CA ILE A 19 8.48 -1.30 -2.01
C ILE A 19 8.92 -2.73 -1.65
N ASP A 20 9.60 -2.85 -0.53
CA ASP A 20 10.13 -4.13 -0.05
C ASP A 20 9.02 -4.88 0.72
N LEU A 21 8.22 -5.66 -0.01
CA LEU A 21 7.16 -6.46 0.57
C LEU A 21 7.67 -7.83 0.99
N PRO A 22 7.11 -8.43 2.07
CA PRO A 22 7.40 -9.81 2.42
C PRO A 22 7.03 -10.76 1.28
N GLN A 23 7.70 -11.89 1.23
CA GLN A 23 7.39 -12.92 0.25
C GLN A 23 5.94 -13.34 0.37
N GLY A 24 5.25 -13.46 -0.75
CA GLY A 24 3.83 -13.82 -0.79
C GLY A 24 2.88 -12.63 -0.68
N ALA A 25 3.39 -11.41 -0.55
CA ALA A 25 2.59 -10.20 -0.53
C ALA A 25 2.72 -9.45 -1.84
N ASN A 26 1.59 -8.99 -2.39
CA ASN A 26 1.56 -8.23 -3.63
C ASN A 26 0.54 -7.10 -3.52
N ILE A 27 0.89 -5.94 -4.05
CA ILE A 27 -0.05 -4.83 -4.16
C ILE A 27 -0.82 -5.02 -5.46
N GLY A 28 -2.15 -5.17 -5.33
CA GLY A 28 -3.03 -5.39 -6.50
C GLY A 28 -3.68 -4.12 -7.00
N ALA A 29 -4.06 -3.22 -6.09
CA ALA A 29 -4.77 -2.00 -6.43
C ALA A 29 -4.59 -0.95 -5.37
N ILE A 30 -4.91 0.29 -5.73
CA ILE A 30 -4.90 1.43 -4.83
C ILE A 30 -6.25 2.14 -4.99
N VAL A 31 -6.90 2.46 -3.87
CA VAL A 31 -8.06 3.35 -3.90
C VAL A 31 -7.60 4.73 -3.47
N ARG A 32 -7.64 5.65 -4.40
CA ARG A 32 -7.20 7.03 -4.18
C ARG A 32 -8.40 7.96 -4.15
N GLU A 33 -8.47 8.77 -3.12
CA GLU A 33 -9.51 9.79 -3.02
C GLU A 33 -8.95 11.11 -3.50
N TYR A 34 -9.71 11.76 -4.35
CA TYR A 34 -9.34 13.06 -4.90
C TYR A 34 -10.59 13.91 -5.08
N ASP A 35 -10.61 15.07 -4.43
CA ASP A 35 -11.68 16.06 -4.55
C ASP A 35 -13.08 15.48 -4.30
N GLY A 36 -13.21 14.63 -3.26
CA GLY A 36 -14.46 14.00 -2.89
C GLY A 36 -14.82 12.77 -3.73
N HIS A 37 -13.96 12.38 -4.66
CA HIS A 37 -14.16 11.21 -5.52
C HIS A 37 -13.13 10.13 -5.20
N SER A 38 -13.58 8.89 -5.27
CA SER A 38 -12.70 7.72 -5.12
C SER A 38 -12.42 7.11 -6.49
N SER A 39 -11.18 6.78 -6.74
CA SER A 39 -10.75 6.10 -7.97
C SER A 39 -9.98 4.84 -7.62
N VAL A 40 -10.25 3.77 -8.33
CA VAL A 40 -9.48 2.52 -8.21
C VAL A 40 -8.40 2.53 -9.27
N ILE A 41 -7.16 2.40 -8.82
CA ILE A 41 -5.98 2.36 -9.68
C ILE A 41 -5.42 0.96 -9.61
N ILE A 42 -5.33 0.29 -10.78
CA ILE A 42 -4.66 -1.00 -10.84
C ILE A 42 -3.17 -0.75 -10.67
N ALA A 43 -2.57 -1.43 -9.70
CA ALA A 43 -1.16 -1.22 -9.39
C ALA A 43 -0.26 -1.85 -10.45
N HIS A 44 0.65 -1.05 -10.97
CA HIS A 44 1.73 -1.46 -11.87
C HIS A 44 3.06 -1.21 -11.18
N ASP A 45 4.13 -1.72 -11.72
CA ASP A 45 5.46 -1.57 -11.13
C ASP A 45 5.87 -0.11 -10.92
N ASP A 46 5.44 0.77 -11.82
CA ASP A 46 5.76 2.19 -11.77
C ASP A 46 4.72 3.05 -11.04
N THR A 47 3.66 2.44 -10.50
CA THR A 47 2.64 3.17 -9.74
C THR A 47 3.22 3.69 -8.43
N VAL A 48 3.13 5.00 -8.20
CA VAL A 48 3.66 5.65 -6.99
C VAL A 48 2.55 5.78 -5.95
N ILE A 49 2.86 5.36 -4.73
CA ILE A 49 1.94 5.48 -3.59
C ILE A 49 1.95 6.92 -3.09
N GLU A 50 0.76 7.46 -2.84
CA GLU A 50 0.59 8.80 -2.27
C GLU A 50 -0.03 8.72 -0.89
N THR A 51 0.20 9.76 -0.07
CA THR A 51 -0.42 9.87 1.25
C THR A 51 -1.93 9.78 1.14
N GLY A 52 -2.54 8.99 2.02
CA GLY A 52 -3.99 8.78 2.05
C GLY A 52 -4.48 7.66 1.14
N ASP A 53 -3.60 7.08 0.33
CA ASP A 53 -4.00 5.95 -0.51
C ASP A 53 -4.39 4.74 0.34
N HIS A 54 -5.49 4.10 -0.05
CA HIS A 54 -5.88 2.80 0.47
C HIS A 54 -5.25 1.74 -0.43
N VAL A 55 -4.31 1.01 0.11
CA VAL A 55 -3.56 0.02 -0.67
C VAL A 55 -4.13 -1.36 -0.42
N ILE A 56 -4.52 -2.03 -1.50
CA ILE A 56 -5.05 -3.40 -1.43
C ILE A 56 -3.89 -4.36 -1.63
N VAL A 57 -3.60 -5.12 -0.60
CA VAL A 57 -2.50 -6.08 -0.58
C VAL A 57 -3.06 -7.48 -0.56
N PHE A 58 -2.59 -8.33 -1.45
CA PHE A 58 -2.92 -9.75 -1.46
C PHE A 58 -1.83 -10.52 -0.73
N LEU A 59 -2.24 -11.34 0.23
CA LEU A 59 -1.33 -12.15 1.02
C LEU A 59 -1.59 -13.62 0.80
N VAL A 60 -0.53 -14.34 0.49
CA VAL A 60 -0.58 -15.81 0.45
C VAL A 60 -0.47 -16.38 1.87
N ASP A 61 0.31 -15.72 2.73
CA ASP A 61 0.58 -16.18 4.09
C ASP A 61 0.26 -15.07 5.10
N LYS A 62 -0.73 -15.33 5.97
CA LYS A 62 -1.17 -14.37 6.99
C LYS A 62 -0.12 -14.09 8.06
N ARG A 63 0.92 -14.90 8.19
CA ARG A 63 1.99 -14.65 9.14
C ARG A 63 2.73 -13.34 8.89
N HIS A 64 2.63 -12.80 7.69
CA HIS A 64 3.28 -11.54 7.32
C HIS A 64 2.42 -10.31 7.60
N THR A 65 1.25 -10.49 8.22
CA THR A 65 0.32 -9.38 8.46
C THR A 65 0.97 -8.23 9.23
N ARG A 66 1.72 -8.54 10.31
CA ARG A 66 2.36 -7.51 11.13
C ARG A 66 3.43 -6.76 10.38
N ASP A 67 4.19 -7.44 9.53
CA ASP A 67 5.24 -6.81 8.75
C ASP A 67 4.66 -5.81 7.77
N ILE A 68 3.52 -6.14 7.17
CA ILE A 68 2.83 -5.26 6.25
C ILE A 68 2.20 -4.08 6.99
N GLU A 69 1.61 -4.30 8.15
CA GLU A 69 1.06 -3.21 8.96
C GLU A 69 2.13 -2.20 9.34
N LYS A 70 3.32 -2.67 9.72
CA LYS A 70 4.46 -1.80 10.04
C LYS A 70 4.91 -1.01 8.82
N LEU A 71 4.95 -1.66 7.66
CA LEU A 71 5.39 -1.03 6.42
C LEU A 71 4.47 0.15 6.04
N PHE A 72 3.16 -0.03 6.17
CA PHE A 72 2.17 0.99 5.83
C PHE A 72 1.76 1.87 7.03
N GLN A 73 2.17 1.47 8.25
CA GLN A 73 1.83 2.17 9.50
C GLN A 73 0.33 2.25 9.75
N VAL A 74 -0.40 1.21 9.36
CA VAL A 74 -1.85 1.10 9.52
C VAL A 74 -2.24 -0.34 9.81
N GLY A 75 -3.46 -0.54 10.29
CA GLY A 75 -4.04 -1.86 10.40
C GLY A 75 -4.65 -2.30 9.07
N PHE A 76 -4.68 -3.61 8.85
CA PHE A 76 -5.28 -4.19 7.67
C PHE A 76 -6.57 -4.92 8.01
N SER A 77 -7.52 -4.87 7.06
CA SER A 77 -8.66 -5.77 7.04
C SER A 77 -8.43 -6.79 5.93
N PHE A 78 -8.71 -8.05 6.21
CA PHE A 78 -8.59 -9.14 5.22
C PHE A 78 -9.99 -9.61 4.83
N PHE A 79 -10.10 -9.95 3.58
CA PHE A 79 -11.36 -10.45 3.02
C PHE A 79 -11.35 -11.97 2.91
#